data_4d58805c97b69647177eea7af45d6bb1
#
_entry.id   4d58805c97b69647177eea7af45d6bb1
#
_cell.length_a   1.000
_cell.length_b   1.000
_cell.length_c   1.000
_cell.angle_alpha   90.00
_cell.angle_beta   90.00
_cell.angle_gamma   90.00
#
_symmetry.space_group_name_H-M   'P 1'
#
loop_
_entity.id
_entity.type
_entity.pdbx_description
1 polymer ?
#
loop_
_entity_poly.entity_id
_entity_poly.type
_entity_poly.pdbx_seq_one_letter_code
_entity_poly.pdbx_strand_id
1 'polypeptide(L)'
;MALGYKEQQIMGFLHQRVFDPILASPQASETLKRGVRYTIMRMEQRDAAGMVQYYWSAIVGTDPAIAFAALMRNEGFSRFEEAIDEFRLRFNDVFLRQP
;
A
#
# COMPACT_ATOMS: atom_id res chain seq x y z
N MET A 1 -7.43 16.89 6.65
CA MET A 1 -8.74 16.56 6.06
C MET A 1 -9.11 15.12 6.36
N ALA A 2 -10.37 14.88 6.70
CA ALA A 2 -10.84 13.51 6.91
C ALA A 2 -10.95 12.77 5.58
N LEU A 3 -10.50 11.51 5.56
CA LEU A 3 -10.66 10.67 4.38
C LEU A 3 -12.12 10.24 4.21
N GLY A 4 -12.56 10.08 2.97
CA GLY A 4 -13.86 9.52 2.68
C GLY A 4 -13.96 8.05 3.07
N TYR A 5 -15.18 7.49 2.96
CA TYR A 5 -15.43 6.11 3.38
C TYR A 5 -14.55 5.10 2.62
N LYS A 6 -14.51 5.23 1.29
CA LYS A 6 -13.71 4.31 0.47
C LYS A 6 -12.22 4.44 0.76
N GLU A 7 -11.76 5.68 0.91
CA GLU A 7 -10.36 5.96 1.22
C GLU A 7 -9.97 5.36 2.56
N GLN A 8 -10.84 5.45 3.56
CA GLN A 8 -10.60 4.84 4.86
C GLN A 8 -10.53 3.32 4.77
N GLN A 9 -11.37 2.71 3.94
CA GLN A 9 -11.33 1.25 3.74
C GLN A 9 -10.01 0.82 3.11
N ILE A 10 -9.56 1.53 2.09
CA ILE A 10 -8.30 1.22 1.41
C ILE A 10 -7.12 1.39 2.36
N MET A 11 -7.03 2.54 3.01
CA MET A 11 -5.90 2.81 3.91
C MET A 11 -5.92 1.90 5.13
N GLY A 12 -7.10 1.61 5.68
CA GLY A 12 -7.22 0.68 6.81
C GLY A 12 -6.74 -0.73 6.46
N PHE A 13 -7.11 -1.20 5.28
CA PHE A 13 -6.65 -2.51 4.80
C PHE A 13 -5.13 -2.54 4.68
N LEU A 14 -4.56 -1.54 4.01
CA LEU A 14 -3.13 -1.50 3.77
C LEU A 14 -2.32 -1.32 5.05
N HIS A 15 -2.81 -0.51 6.00
CA HIS A 15 -2.17 -0.39 7.31
C HIS A 15 -2.15 -1.73 8.03
N GLN A 16 -3.28 -2.41 8.09
CA GLN A 16 -3.39 -3.68 8.81
C GLN A 16 -2.55 -4.78 8.17
N ARG A 17 -2.53 -4.86 6.85
CA ARG A 17 -1.94 -5.99 6.14
C ARG A 17 -0.51 -5.76 5.66
N VAL A 18 -0.12 -4.51 5.45
CA VAL A 18 1.16 -4.18 4.83
C VAL A 18 1.97 -3.21 5.68
N PHE A 19 1.44 -2.01 5.92
CA PHE A 19 2.25 -0.92 6.46
C PHE A 19 2.61 -1.11 7.92
N ASP A 20 1.62 -1.39 8.78
CA ASP A 20 1.87 -1.50 10.22
C ASP A 20 2.79 -2.68 10.57
N PRO A 21 2.65 -3.87 9.96
CA PRO A 21 3.60 -4.95 10.22
C PRO A 21 5.05 -4.58 9.87
N ILE A 22 5.25 -3.83 8.79
CA ILE A 22 6.59 -3.38 8.40
C ILE A 22 7.12 -2.34 9.39
N LEU A 23 6.31 -1.34 9.72
CA LEU A 23 6.73 -0.26 10.62
C LEU A 23 7.02 -0.78 12.02
N ALA A 24 6.33 -1.83 12.46
CA ALA A 24 6.53 -2.42 13.78
C ALA A 24 7.66 -3.46 13.80
N SER A 25 8.17 -3.87 12.64
CA SER A 25 9.16 -4.93 12.57
C SER A 25 10.56 -4.41 12.91
N PRO A 26 11.29 -5.06 13.86
CA PRO A 26 12.68 -4.71 14.12
C PRO A 26 13.61 -5.11 12.98
N GLN A 27 13.15 -5.97 12.06
CA GLN A 27 13.94 -6.42 10.92
C GLN A 27 13.87 -5.48 9.73
N ALA A 28 12.87 -4.59 9.71
CA ALA A 28 12.73 -3.64 8.60
C ALA A 28 13.78 -2.54 8.70
N SER A 29 14.47 -2.26 7.60
CA SER A 29 15.47 -1.20 7.55
C SER A 29 14.81 0.18 7.67
N GLU A 30 15.60 1.18 8.07
CA GLU A 30 15.12 2.56 8.10
C GLU A 30 14.74 3.03 6.69
N THR A 31 15.44 2.57 5.67
CA THR A 31 15.11 2.89 4.29
C THR A 31 13.72 2.38 3.93
N LEU A 32 13.40 1.14 4.28
CA LEU A 32 12.08 0.56 4.03
C LEU A 32 11.00 1.31 4.80
N LYS A 33 11.23 1.56 6.10
CA LYS A 33 10.26 2.29 6.93
C LYS A 33 10.00 3.69 6.41
N ARG A 34 11.04 4.38 5.96
CA ARG A 34 10.91 5.70 5.38
C ARG A 34 10.08 5.66 4.10
N GLY A 35 10.32 4.65 3.26
CA GLY A 35 9.53 4.42 2.04
C GLY A 35 8.06 4.16 2.34
N VAL A 36 7.77 3.37 3.37
CA VAL A 36 6.40 3.11 3.81
C VAL A 36 5.71 4.41 4.25
N ARG A 37 6.37 5.20 5.09
CA ARG A 37 5.79 6.46 5.56
C ARG A 37 5.53 7.43 4.42
N TYR A 38 6.44 7.50 3.47
CA TYR A 38 6.28 8.32 2.28
C TYR A 38 5.09 7.86 1.44
N THR A 39 4.96 6.55 1.25
CA THR A 39 3.85 5.96 0.50
C THR A 39 2.51 6.29 1.16
N ILE A 40 2.42 6.14 2.48
CA ILE A 40 1.22 6.47 3.24
C ILE A 40 0.84 7.92 3.02
N MET A 41 1.80 8.83 3.18
CA MET A 41 1.56 10.26 3.01
C MET A 41 1.05 10.59 1.61
N ARG A 42 1.66 9.99 0.59
CA ARG A 42 1.26 10.24 -0.79
C ARG A 42 -0.13 9.70 -1.09
N MET A 43 -0.45 8.52 -0.57
CA MET A 43 -1.76 7.91 -0.78
C MET A 43 -2.87 8.69 -0.09
N GLU A 44 -2.63 9.21 1.10
CA GLU A 44 -3.62 9.97 1.85
C GLU A 44 -4.03 11.26 1.17
N GLN A 45 -3.25 11.73 0.21
CA GLN A 45 -3.55 12.94 -0.57
C GLN A 45 -4.39 12.65 -1.82
N ARG A 46 -4.79 11.39 -2.03
CA ARG A 46 -5.48 10.96 -3.23
C ARG A 46 -6.89 10.48 -2.91
N ASP A 47 -7.75 10.43 -3.93
CA ASP A 47 -9.04 9.78 -3.82
C ASP A 47 -8.87 8.25 -3.91
N ALA A 48 -9.98 7.51 -3.78
CA ALA A 48 -9.93 6.05 -3.78
C ALA A 48 -9.28 5.48 -5.05
N ALA A 49 -9.65 5.99 -6.21
CA ALA A 49 -9.08 5.51 -7.48
C ALA A 49 -7.58 5.80 -7.54
N GLY A 50 -7.17 6.99 -7.11
CA GLY A 50 -5.77 7.38 -7.08
C GLY A 50 -4.96 6.55 -6.10
N MET A 51 -5.54 6.20 -4.95
CA MET A 51 -4.89 5.30 -3.98
C MET A 51 -4.61 3.93 -4.58
N VAL A 52 -5.59 3.35 -5.27
CA VAL A 52 -5.44 2.04 -5.89
C VAL A 52 -4.36 2.09 -6.97
N GLN A 53 -4.36 3.11 -7.81
CA GLN A 53 -3.35 3.28 -8.85
C GLN A 53 -1.95 3.46 -8.25
N TYR A 54 -1.84 4.26 -7.21
CA TYR A 54 -0.55 4.48 -6.54
C TYR A 54 -0.02 3.20 -5.93
N TYR A 55 -0.90 2.44 -5.25
CA TYR A 55 -0.53 1.16 -4.67
C TYR A 55 0.02 0.21 -5.74
N TRP A 56 -0.67 0.09 -6.88
CA TRP A 56 -0.21 -0.75 -7.98
C TRP A 56 1.15 -0.31 -8.49
N SER A 57 1.35 0.98 -8.71
CA SER A 57 2.62 1.51 -9.20
C SER A 57 3.76 1.28 -8.20
N ALA A 58 3.48 1.47 -6.92
CA ALA A 58 4.51 1.36 -5.87
C ALA A 58 4.84 -0.09 -5.54
N ILE A 59 3.83 -0.95 -5.46
CA ILE A 59 4.01 -2.33 -4.95
C ILE A 59 4.22 -3.32 -6.09
N VAL A 60 3.46 -3.20 -7.17
CA VAL A 60 3.59 -4.12 -8.31
C VAL A 60 4.75 -3.73 -9.23
N GLY A 61 5.23 -2.49 -9.09
CA GLY A 61 6.60 -2.22 -9.49
C GLY A 61 6.88 -2.03 -10.98
N THR A 62 6.15 -1.14 -11.64
CA THR A 62 6.54 -0.75 -12.97
C THR A 62 7.47 0.48 -12.97
N ASP A 63 7.59 1.18 -11.85
CA ASP A 63 8.44 2.35 -11.74
C ASP A 63 9.67 2.01 -10.90
N PRO A 64 10.88 1.95 -11.51
CA PRO A 64 12.10 1.63 -10.77
C PRO A 64 12.45 2.65 -9.68
N ALA A 65 11.92 3.86 -9.77
CA ALA A 65 12.12 4.86 -8.71
C ALA A 65 11.36 4.52 -7.43
N ILE A 66 10.36 3.63 -7.52
CA ILE A 66 9.55 3.19 -6.39
C ILE A 66 9.73 1.69 -6.16
N ALA A 67 10.94 1.18 -6.24
CA ALA A 67 11.25 -0.25 -6.15
C ALA A 67 10.94 -0.84 -4.76
N PHE A 68 9.76 -0.54 -4.24
CA PHE A 68 9.31 -0.90 -2.91
C PHE A 68 9.13 -2.41 -2.77
N ALA A 69 8.59 -3.05 -3.81
CA ALA A 69 8.37 -4.49 -3.81
C ALA A 69 9.69 -5.27 -3.71
N ALA A 70 10.71 -4.83 -4.45
CA ALA A 70 12.02 -5.46 -4.40
C ALA A 70 12.65 -5.30 -3.01
N LEU A 71 12.51 -4.11 -2.43
CA LEU A 71 13.04 -3.84 -1.09
C LEU A 71 12.33 -4.71 -0.04
N MET A 72 11.02 -4.85 -0.14
CA MET A 72 10.25 -5.70 0.76
C MET A 72 10.68 -7.17 0.66
N ARG A 73 10.86 -7.68 -0.55
CA ARG A 73 11.31 -9.06 -0.76
C ARG A 73 12.71 -9.28 -0.18
N ASN A 74 13.61 -8.34 -0.41
CA ASN A 74 14.98 -8.45 0.08
C ASN A 74 15.06 -8.47 1.60
N GLU A 75 14.08 -7.87 2.27
CA GLU A 75 14.04 -7.82 3.73
C GLU A 75 13.12 -8.86 4.35
N GLY A 76 12.63 -9.81 3.55
CA GLY A 76 11.88 -10.95 4.05
C GLY A 76 10.38 -10.76 4.21
N PHE A 77 9.81 -9.70 3.65
CA PHE A 77 8.37 -9.42 3.74
C PHE A 77 7.64 -10.01 2.52
N SER A 78 7.76 -11.31 2.30
CA SER A 78 7.20 -11.97 1.11
C SER A 78 5.67 -12.12 1.18
N ARG A 79 5.05 -11.99 2.35
CA ARG A 79 3.60 -12.13 2.52
C ARG A 79 2.80 -11.02 1.85
N PHE A 80 3.44 -9.97 1.41
CA PHE A 80 2.72 -8.90 0.75
C PHE A 80 2.05 -9.36 -0.56
N GLU A 81 2.50 -10.46 -1.15
CA GLU A 81 1.85 -11.01 -2.34
C GLU A 81 0.44 -11.49 -2.04
N GLU A 82 0.22 -12.10 -0.90
CA GLU A 82 -1.12 -12.47 -0.44
C GLU A 82 -1.98 -11.22 -0.24
N ALA A 83 -1.41 -10.18 0.33
CA ALA A 83 -2.11 -8.91 0.53
C ALA A 83 -2.47 -8.25 -0.80
N ILE A 84 -1.61 -8.37 -1.82
CA ILE A 84 -1.92 -7.87 -3.15
C ILE A 84 -3.14 -8.56 -3.74
N ASP A 85 -3.18 -9.89 -3.66
CA ASP A 85 -4.31 -10.66 -4.19
C ASP A 85 -5.61 -10.32 -3.46
N GLU A 86 -5.56 -10.21 -2.12
CA GLU A 86 -6.71 -9.83 -1.33
C GLU A 86 -7.16 -8.40 -1.63
N PHE A 87 -6.22 -7.50 -1.84
CA PHE A 87 -6.50 -6.12 -2.22
C PHE A 87 -7.24 -6.05 -3.56
N ARG A 88 -6.78 -6.85 -4.53
CA ARG A 88 -7.40 -6.92 -5.85
C ARG A 88 -8.85 -7.38 -5.76
N LEU A 89 -9.12 -8.37 -4.90
CA LEU A 89 -10.48 -8.88 -4.71
C LEU A 89 -11.38 -7.89 -4.00
N ARG A 90 -10.87 -7.16 -3.01
CA ARG A 90 -11.64 -6.23 -2.21
C ARG A 90 -11.92 -4.90 -2.90
N PHE A 91 -10.93 -4.37 -3.59
CA PHE A 91 -10.98 -3.02 -4.16
C PHE A 91 -10.92 -3.09 -5.68
N ASN A 92 -11.89 -3.81 -6.26
CA ASN A 92 -12.03 -3.93 -7.69
C ASN A 92 -12.76 -2.71 -8.27
N ASP A 93 -12.91 -2.67 -9.59
CA ASP A 93 -13.55 -1.56 -10.28
C ASP A 93 -14.97 -1.28 -9.78
N VAL A 94 -15.70 -2.32 -9.36
CA VAL A 94 -17.07 -2.16 -8.87
C VAL A 94 -17.07 -1.32 -7.59
N PHE A 95 -16.13 -1.60 -6.68
CA PHE A 95 -15.97 -0.80 -5.45
C PHE A 95 -15.71 0.67 -5.79
N LEU A 96 -14.84 0.94 -6.77
CA LEU A 96 -14.49 2.30 -7.14
C LEU A 96 -15.64 3.06 -7.81
N ARG A 97 -16.50 2.36 -8.53
CA ARG A 97 -17.63 2.96 -9.25
C ARG A 97 -18.83 3.25 -8.38
N GLN A 98 -18.97 2.56 -7.25
CA GLN A 98 -20.12 2.78 -6.36
C GLN A 98 -19.92 4.04 -5.54
N PRO A 99 -20.95 4.87 -5.41
CA PRO A 99 -20.89 6.07 -4.59
C PRO A 99 -20.74 5.78 -3.09
#